data_7256f30ac48bcd3d472c483af37c2721
#
_entry.id   7256f30ac48bcd3d472c483af37c2721
#
_cell.length_a   1.000
_cell.length_b   1.000
_cell.length_c   1.000
_cell.angle_alpha   90.00
_cell.angle_beta   90.00
_cell.angle_gamma   90.00
#
_symmetry.space_group_name_H-M   'P 1'
#
loop_
_entity.id
_entity.type
_entity.pdbx_description
1 polymer ?
#
loop_
_entity_poly.entity_id
_entity_poly.type
_entity_poly.pdbx_seq_one_letter_code
_entity_poly.pdbx_strand_id
1 'polypeptide(L)'
;MIQVQSYLDVADNSGARRVMCIKVLGGSHRRYAKIGDVIKVTVKEAIPRGKVKKGQVLNALVVRTRSGVRRQDGSLIKFDDNAAILLNNQDAPIGTRVFGPVTRELRNEKFMRIISLAPEVL
;
A
#
# COMPACT_ATOMS: atom_id res chain seq x y z
N MET A 1 9.12 -0.10 -8.23
CA MET A 1 7.87 0.46 -8.76
C MET A 1 6.84 -0.64 -8.99
N ILE A 2 5.58 -0.30 -8.83
CA ILE A 2 4.49 -1.27 -8.91
C ILE A 2 3.76 -1.08 -10.23
N GLN A 3 3.51 -2.16 -10.93
CA GLN A 3 2.74 -2.14 -12.18
C GLN A 3 1.63 -3.19 -12.13
N VAL A 4 0.78 -3.20 -13.15
CA VAL A 4 -0.27 -4.21 -13.27
C VAL A 4 0.35 -5.61 -13.21
N GLN A 5 -0.27 -6.50 -12.47
CA GLN A 5 0.16 -7.87 -12.17
C GLN A 5 1.33 -7.99 -11.17
N SER A 6 1.79 -6.87 -10.58
CA SER A 6 2.74 -6.95 -9.48
C SER A 6 2.04 -7.46 -8.22
N TYR A 7 2.75 -8.32 -7.47
CA TYR A 7 2.28 -8.78 -6.16
C TYR A 7 2.85 -7.91 -5.05
N LEU A 8 2.03 -7.66 -4.04
CA LEU A 8 2.42 -6.88 -2.87
C LEU A 8 2.00 -7.63 -1.61
N ASP A 9 2.83 -7.53 -0.58
CA ASP A 9 2.44 -7.97 0.75
C ASP A 9 1.50 -6.94 1.38
N VAL A 10 0.61 -7.40 2.24
CA VAL A 10 -0.33 -6.52 2.93
C VAL A 10 0.25 -6.19 4.30
N ALA A 11 0.42 -4.90 4.56
CA ALA A 11 1.10 -4.40 5.77
C ALA A 11 0.12 -3.97 6.85
N ASP A 12 -1.07 -4.56 6.87
CA ASP A 12 -2.07 -4.24 7.90
C ASP A 12 -2.72 -5.52 8.45
N ASN A 13 -3.61 -5.33 9.44
CA ASN A 13 -4.31 -6.43 10.09
C ASN A 13 -5.73 -6.64 9.55
N SER A 14 -5.97 -6.29 8.28
CA SER A 14 -7.28 -6.49 7.65
C SER A 14 -7.61 -7.95 7.40
N GLY A 15 -6.60 -8.82 7.39
CA GLY A 15 -6.76 -10.25 7.13
C GLY A 15 -6.22 -10.70 5.78
N ALA A 16 -6.00 -9.80 4.84
CA ALA A 16 -5.33 -10.12 3.59
C ALA A 16 -3.83 -10.28 3.85
N ARG A 17 -3.20 -11.22 3.15
CA ARG A 17 -1.75 -11.44 3.24
C ARG A 17 -1.04 -10.98 1.98
N ARG A 18 -1.66 -11.16 0.83
CA ARG A 18 -1.04 -10.87 -0.46
C ARG A 18 -2.09 -10.40 -1.44
N VAL A 19 -1.74 -9.37 -2.20
CA VAL A 19 -2.62 -8.79 -3.21
C VAL A 19 -1.86 -8.62 -4.52
N MET A 20 -2.61 -8.53 -5.63
CA MET A 20 -2.05 -8.28 -6.95
C MET A 20 -2.61 -6.97 -7.49
N CYS A 21 -1.74 -6.11 -8.00
CA CYS A 21 -2.16 -4.87 -8.63
C CYS A 21 -2.85 -5.17 -9.96
N ILE A 22 -4.08 -4.67 -10.12
CA ILE A 22 -4.83 -4.82 -11.36
C ILE A 22 -4.97 -3.52 -12.13
N LYS A 23 -4.78 -2.36 -11.46
CA LYS A 23 -4.80 -1.07 -12.14
C LYS A 23 -4.05 -0.04 -11.32
N VAL A 24 -3.25 0.79 -11.99
CA VAL A 24 -2.62 1.97 -11.40
C VAL A 24 -3.53 3.16 -11.65
N LEU A 25 -4.06 3.76 -10.59
CA LEU A 25 -4.99 4.87 -10.67
C LEU A 25 -4.24 6.20 -10.86
N GLY A 26 -4.92 7.22 -11.37
CA GLY A 26 -4.37 8.57 -11.50
C GLY A 26 -4.11 9.04 -12.92
N GLY A 27 -4.64 8.37 -13.94
CA GLY A 27 -4.55 8.82 -15.32
C GLY A 27 -4.51 7.68 -16.32
N SER A 28 -4.93 7.95 -17.56
CA SER A 28 -5.10 6.92 -18.59
C SER A 28 -3.79 6.33 -19.10
N HIS A 29 -2.67 7.03 -18.91
CA HIS A 29 -1.34 6.56 -19.37
C HIS A 29 -0.42 6.18 -18.24
N ARG A 30 -0.93 6.09 -17.03
CA ARG A 30 -0.11 5.79 -15.88
C ARG A 30 0.23 4.30 -15.84
N ARG A 31 1.54 3.99 -15.86
CA ARG A 31 2.04 2.60 -15.89
C ARG A 31 2.51 2.10 -14.54
N TYR A 32 3.07 2.99 -13.71
CA TYR A 32 3.77 2.60 -12.49
C TYR A 32 3.23 3.37 -11.30
N ALA A 33 3.11 2.68 -10.18
CA ALA A 33 2.81 3.28 -8.89
C ALA A 33 4.07 3.30 -8.03
N LYS A 34 4.19 4.35 -7.23
CA LYS A 34 5.27 4.52 -6.26
C LYS A 34 4.66 4.71 -4.87
N ILE A 35 5.52 4.84 -3.86
CA ILE A 35 5.05 5.08 -2.49
C ILE A 35 4.15 6.30 -2.45
N GLY A 36 2.97 6.13 -1.83
CA GLY A 36 1.96 7.18 -1.73
C GLY A 36 0.91 7.14 -2.82
N ASP A 37 1.04 6.28 -3.81
CA ASP A 37 0.03 6.13 -4.85
C ASP A 37 -1.04 5.12 -4.45
N VAL A 38 -2.28 5.38 -4.90
CA VAL A 38 -3.39 4.45 -4.71
C VAL A 38 -3.53 3.58 -5.94
N ILE A 39 -3.62 2.29 -5.73
CA ILE A 39 -3.81 1.31 -6.80
C ILE A 39 -5.05 0.47 -6.51
N LYS A 40 -5.57 -0.17 -7.55
CA LYS A 40 -6.64 -1.16 -7.39
C LYS A 40 -6.01 -2.55 -7.37
N VAL A 41 -6.41 -3.36 -6.40
CA VAL A 41 -5.82 -4.68 -6.18
C VAL A 41 -6.90 -5.73 -6.03
N THR A 42 -6.52 -6.98 -6.27
CA THR A 42 -7.34 -8.14 -5.94
C THR A 42 -6.63 -8.97 -4.87
N VAL A 43 -7.38 -9.46 -3.90
CA VAL A 43 -6.84 -10.25 -2.80
C VAL A 43 -6.54 -11.66 -3.29
N LYS A 44 -5.28 -12.08 -3.20
CA LYS A 44 -4.83 -13.42 -3.62
C LYS A 44 -4.72 -14.39 -2.47
N GLU A 45 -4.35 -13.93 -1.29
CA GLU A 45 -4.26 -14.74 -0.08
C GLU A 45 -4.84 -13.98 1.09
N ALA A 46 -5.71 -14.62 1.85
CA ALA A 46 -6.34 -14.03 3.03
C ALA A 46 -6.58 -15.09 4.10
N ILE A 47 -6.60 -14.67 5.38
CA ILE A 47 -6.98 -15.56 6.46
C ILE A 47 -8.48 -15.81 6.43
N PRO A 48 -8.96 -17.00 6.87
CA PRO A 48 -10.38 -17.37 6.70
C PRO A 48 -11.38 -16.46 7.40
N ARG A 49 -11.01 -15.78 8.48
CA ARG A 49 -11.93 -14.95 9.29
C ARG A 49 -11.55 -13.47 9.28
N GLY A 50 -10.81 -13.02 8.27
CA GLY A 50 -10.43 -11.62 8.16
C GLY A 50 -11.56 -10.73 7.67
N LYS A 51 -11.33 -9.42 7.74
CA LYS A 51 -12.28 -8.41 7.24
C LYS A 51 -12.41 -8.43 5.73
N VAL A 52 -11.43 -8.99 5.02
CA VAL A 52 -11.44 -9.12 3.57
C VAL A 52 -11.31 -10.58 3.19
N LYS A 53 -11.82 -10.91 2.00
CA LYS A 53 -11.83 -12.28 1.50
C LYS A 53 -11.03 -12.40 0.21
N LYS A 54 -10.53 -13.61 -0.06
CA LYS A 54 -9.84 -13.93 -1.31
C LYS A 54 -10.72 -13.61 -2.51
N GLY A 55 -10.14 -12.97 -3.51
CA GLY A 55 -10.85 -12.59 -4.73
C GLY A 55 -11.52 -11.23 -4.68
N GLN A 56 -11.59 -10.60 -3.52
CA GLN A 56 -12.19 -9.28 -3.38
C GLN A 56 -11.32 -8.23 -4.07
N VAL A 57 -11.96 -7.24 -4.69
CA VAL A 57 -11.28 -6.12 -5.37
C VAL A 57 -11.41 -4.87 -4.51
N LEU A 58 -10.29 -4.27 -4.19
CA LEU A 58 -10.22 -3.12 -3.27
C LEU A 58 -9.20 -2.10 -3.77
N ASN A 59 -9.29 -0.88 -3.24
CA ASN A 59 -8.21 0.09 -3.38
C ASN A 59 -7.16 -0.17 -2.31
N ALA A 60 -5.91 0.15 -2.64
CA ALA A 60 -4.78 -0.01 -1.72
C ALA A 60 -3.81 1.16 -1.88
N LEU A 61 -3.18 1.54 -0.77
CA LEU A 61 -2.14 2.56 -0.76
C LEU A 61 -0.78 1.86 -0.70
N VAL A 62 0.09 2.19 -1.64
CA VAL A 62 1.45 1.64 -1.66
C VAL A 62 2.27 2.34 -0.57
N VAL A 63 2.76 1.59 0.40
CA VAL A 63 3.51 2.13 1.54
C VAL A 63 4.99 1.83 1.47
N ARG A 64 5.40 0.73 0.82
CA ARG A 64 6.80 0.38 0.62
C ARG A 64 7.02 -0.19 -0.77
N THR A 65 8.15 0.11 -1.38
CA THR A 65 8.58 -0.51 -2.63
C THR A 65 10.06 -0.88 -2.52
N ARG A 66 10.48 -1.90 -3.27
CA ARG A 66 11.89 -2.27 -3.33
C ARG A 66 12.75 -1.20 -4.00
N SER A 67 12.19 -0.45 -4.95
CA SER A 67 12.89 0.67 -5.57
C SER A 67 13.05 1.85 -4.62
N GLY A 68 12.20 1.94 -3.61
CA GLY A 68 12.31 2.94 -2.56
C GLY A 68 11.91 4.34 -2.99
N VAL A 69 12.34 5.31 -2.20
CA VAL A 69 12.08 6.72 -2.46
C VAL A 69 13.38 7.51 -2.36
N ARG A 70 13.58 8.41 -3.33
CA ARG A 70 14.73 9.31 -3.34
C ARG A 70 14.29 10.66 -2.80
N ARG A 71 15.05 11.20 -1.86
CA ARG A 71 14.77 12.49 -1.24
C ARG A 71 15.62 13.60 -1.85
N GLN A 72 15.21 14.85 -1.59
CA GLN A 72 15.87 16.02 -2.15
C GLN A 72 17.32 16.17 -1.71
N ASP A 73 17.67 15.67 -0.54
CA ASP A 73 19.04 15.71 -0.02
C ASP A 73 19.96 14.66 -0.66
N GLY A 74 19.44 13.88 -1.60
CA GLY A 74 20.20 12.82 -2.28
C GLY A 74 20.14 11.47 -1.60
N SER A 75 19.54 11.36 -0.42
CA SER A 75 19.41 10.07 0.25
C SER A 75 18.35 9.20 -0.45
N LEU A 76 18.52 7.89 -0.32
CA LEU A 76 17.62 6.91 -0.91
C LEU A 76 17.21 5.92 0.18
N ILE A 77 15.90 5.79 0.38
CA ILE A 77 15.33 4.84 1.32
C ILE A 77 14.76 3.68 0.51
N LYS A 78 15.29 2.47 0.71
CA LYS A 78 14.84 1.25 0.07
C LYS A 78 14.29 0.27 1.09
N PHE A 79 13.39 -0.60 0.64
CA PHE A 79 12.80 -1.65 1.46
C PHE A 79 13.04 -3.01 0.83
N ASP A 80 12.91 -4.07 1.62
CA ASP A 80 13.10 -5.44 1.15
C ASP A 80 11.88 -6.00 0.43
N ASP A 81 10.73 -5.34 0.56
CA ASP A 81 9.47 -5.80 0.01
C ASP A 81 8.70 -4.68 -0.68
N ASN A 82 7.68 -5.10 -1.42
CA ASN A 82 6.62 -4.22 -1.90
C ASN A 82 5.42 -4.45 -0.99
N ALA A 83 4.93 -3.41 -0.36
CA ALA A 83 3.83 -3.55 0.59
C ALA A 83 2.78 -2.47 0.39
N ALA A 84 1.54 -2.83 0.69
CA ALA A 84 0.40 -1.93 0.58
C ALA A 84 -0.53 -2.15 1.77
N ILE A 85 -1.35 -1.15 2.05
CA ILE A 85 -2.45 -1.28 3.00
C ILE A 85 -3.76 -1.14 2.26
N LEU A 86 -4.78 -1.85 2.72
CA LEU A 86 -6.07 -1.86 2.04
C LEU A 86 -6.93 -0.69 2.51
N LEU A 87 -7.64 -0.09 1.56
CA LEU A 87 -8.52 1.04 1.79
C LEU A 87 -9.96 0.65 1.48
N ASN A 88 -10.90 1.29 2.19
CA ASN A 88 -12.32 1.14 1.87
C ASN A 88 -12.72 2.12 0.76
N ASN A 89 -14.03 2.18 0.44
CA ASN A 89 -14.53 3.07 -0.62
C ASN A 89 -14.35 4.56 -0.33
N GLN A 90 -14.06 4.92 0.91
CA GLN A 90 -13.81 6.29 1.35
C GLN A 90 -12.32 6.60 1.48
N ASP A 91 -11.46 5.73 0.95
CA ASP A 91 -10.00 5.82 1.05
C ASP A 91 -9.49 5.83 2.49
N ALA A 92 -10.25 5.26 3.41
CA ALA A 92 -9.81 5.07 4.79
C ALA A 92 -9.26 3.66 4.98
N PRO A 93 -8.28 3.44 5.88
CA PRO A 93 -7.74 2.10 6.08
C PRO A 93 -8.77 1.16 6.67
N ILE A 94 -8.82 -0.07 6.14
CA ILE A 94 -9.70 -1.12 6.64
C ILE A 94 -9.15 -1.66 7.96
N GLY A 95 -7.84 -1.85 8.05
CA GLY A 95 -7.18 -2.35 9.23
C GLY A 95 -7.02 -1.26 10.30
N THR A 96 -6.72 -1.69 11.52
CA THR A 96 -6.51 -0.81 12.67
C THR A 96 -5.04 -0.66 13.02
N ARG A 97 -4.15 -1.42 12.38
CA ARG A 97 -2.70 -1.39 12.61
C ARG A 97 -1.96 -1.48 11.29
N VAL A 98 -0.81 -0.83 11.23
CA VAL A 98 0.12 -0.94 10.10
C VAL A 98 1.38 -1.64 10.59
N PHE A 99 1.85 -2.64 9.85
CA PHE A 99 3.04 -3.41 10.19
C PHE A 99 4.25 -2.87 9.41
N GLY A 100 5.35 -2.68 10.12
CA GLY A 100 6.59 -2.22 9.54
C GLY A 100 6.62 -0.71 9.29
N PRO A 101 7.74 -0.20 8.78
CA PRO A 101 7.91 1.24 8.59
C PRO A 101 7.11 1.76 7.40
N VAL A 102 6.74 3.04 7.47
CA VAL A 102 6.23 3.82 6.35
C VAL A 102 7.11 5.05 6.15
N THR A 103 6.98 5.72 5.02
CA THR A 103 7.78 6.92 4.73
C THR A 103 6.98 8.18 4.97
N ARG A 104 7.71 9.30 5.18
CA ARG A 104 7.09 10.61 5.36
C ARG A 104 6.36 11.11 4.13
N GLU A 105 6.60 10.54 2.98
CA GLU A 105 5.94 10.88 1.72
C GLU A 105 4.43 10.62 1.78
N LEU A 106 3.95 9.84 2.76
CA LEU A 106 2.52 9.62 3.00
C LEU A 106 1.85 10.77 3.77
N ARG A 107 2.60 11.79 4.20
CA ARG A 107 2.05 12.92 4.98
C ARG A 107 1.27 13.88 4.08
N ASN A 108 0.03 13.54 3.81
CA ASN A 108 -0.95 14.49 3.31
C ASN A 108 -2.24 14.28 4.10
N GLU A 109 -3.18 15.21 4.00
CA GLU A 109 -4.41 15.16 4.80
C GLU A 109 -5.14 13.83 4.66
N LYS A 110 -5.15 13.27 3.46
CA LYS A 110 -5.88 12.05 3.16
C LYS A 110 -5.31 10.82 3.87
N PHE A 111 -4.00 10.79 4.11
CA PHE A 111 -3.30 9.61 4.62
C PHE A 111 -2.67 9.80 5.99
N MET A 112 -2.97 10.89 6.69
CA MET A 112 -2.42 11.13 8.04
C MET A 112 -2.81 10.06 9.04
N ARG A 113 -4.01 9.48 8.91
CA ARG A 113 -4.45 8.40 9.78
C ARG A 113 -3.52 7.18 9.65
N ILE A 114 -3.06 6.89 8.44
CA ILE A 114 -2.17 5.76 8.18
C ILE A 114 -0.82 5.98 8.88
N ILE A 115 -0.29 7.19 8.81
CA ILE A 115 0.97 7.53 9.49
C ILE A 115 0.81 7.34 11.00
N SER A 116 -0.33 7.74 11.57
CA SER A 116 -0.56 7.61 13.01
C SER A 116 -0.68 6.14 13.45
N LEU A 117 -1.03 5.23 12.56
CA LEU A 117 -1.12 3.79 12.86
C LEU A 117 0.20 3.05 12.68
N ALA A 118 1.18 3.67 12.05
CA ALA A 118 2.45 3.01 11.74
C ALA A 118 3.37 3.03 12.97
N PRO A 119 4.14 1.94 13.21
CA PRO A 119 5.07 1.89 14.32
C PRO A 119 6.31 2.76 14.10
N GLU A 120 6.66 3.02 12.85
CA GLU A 120 7.86 3.80 12.51
C GLU A 120 7.61 4.58 11.21
N VAL A 121 8.03 5.84 11.19
CA VAL A 121 7.93 6.72 10.01
C VAL A 121 9.34 7.14 9.62
N LEU A 122 9.78 6.71 8.47
CA LEU A 122 11.10 7.04 7.90
C LEU A 122 10.99 8.22 6.89
#